data_39046842155ef64d45eb25f5c0442406
#
_entry.id   39046842155ef64d45eb25f5c0442406
#
_cell.length_a   1.000
_cell.length_b   1.000
_cell.length_c   1.000
_cell.angle_alpha   90.00
_cell.angle_beta   90.00
_cell.angle_gamma   90.00
#
_symmetry.space_group_name_H-M   'P 1'
#
loop_
_entity.id
_entity.type
_entity.pdbx_description
1 polymer ?
#
loop_
_entity_poly.entity_id
_entity_poly.type
_entity_poly.pdbx_seq_one_letter_code
_entity_poly.pdbx_strand_id
1 'polypeptide(L)'
;MPIAYLDVPDSIQNADKRKLVERIYDALHEAYPFPDDVRIFIREWPSESVSQDGQLGGEPARPVFMIHVPQGVSLDAKRKMMKGINAAVADEYPLPKFMVFMHEYPLDLVALDGNLHSDNRARVEAQAKVYPGVKGV
;
A
#
# COMPACT_ATOMS: atom_id res chain seq x y z
N MET A 1 -5.89 -7.72 4.80
CA MET A 1 -4.77 -7.38 3.92
C MET A 1 -5.29 -6.91 2.58
N PRO A 2 -4.93 -5.73 2.13
CA PRO A 2 -3.60 -5.11 2.20
C PRO A 2 -3.27 -4.34 3.48
N ILE A 3 -1.98 -4.29 3.78
CA ILE A 3 -1.41 -3.44 4.82
C ILE A 3 -0.39 -2.52 4.15
N ALA A 4 -0.46 -1.25 4.44
CA ALA A 4 0.36 -0.25 3.77
C ALA A 4 1.01 0.73 4.75
N TYR A 5 2.21 1.18 4.39
CA TYR A 5 2.96 2.18 5.14
C TYR A 5 3.34 3.31 4.19
N LEU A 6 2.88 4.51 4.50
CA LEU A 6 3.21 5.72 3.76
C LEU A 6 4.14 6.59 4.59
N ASP A 7 5.37 6.73 4.13
CA ASP A 7 6.36 7.59 4.75
C ASP A 7 6.36 8.94 4.05
N VAL A 8 6.19 10.03 4.82
CA VAL A 8 6.02 11.38 4.30
C VAL A 8 6.80 12.37 5.16
N PRO A 9 7.09 13.58 4.65
CA PRO A 9 7.73 14.61 5.47
C PRO A 9 6.74 15.18 6.48
N ASP A 10 7.24 15.53 7.66
CA ASP A 10 6.44 16.24 8.67
C ASP A 10 6.30 17.74 8.39
N SER A 11 7.11 18.27 7.48
CA SER A 11 7.13 19.70 7.14
C SER A 11 5.94 20.15 6.30
N ILE A 12 5.23 19.23 5.65
CA ILE A 12 3.99 19.53 4.92
C ILE A 12 2.81 19.32 5.86
N GLN A 13 2.25 20.42 6.37
CA GLN A 13 1.24 20.38 7.43
C GLN A 13 -0.19 20.55 6.92
N ASN A 14 -0.37 20.98 5.66
CA ASN A 14 -1.67 21.23 5.07
C ASN A 14 -2.23 20.05 4.27
N ALA A 15 -1.58 18.88 4.33
CA ALA A 15 -2.07 17.68 3.65
C ALA A 15 -3.40 17.22 4.26
N ASP A 16 -4.36 16.94 3.41
CA ASP A 16 -5.64 16.37 3.81
C ASP A 16 -5.50 14.85 3.91
N LYS A 17 -5.17 14.36 5.10
CA LYS A 17 -4.94 12.94 5.36
C LYS A 17 -6.19 12.10 5.15
N ARG A 18 -7.37 12.63 5.48
CA ARG A 18 -8.63 11.91 5.28
C ARG A 18 -8.87 11.64 3.78
N LYS A 19 -8.77 12.66 2.97
CA LYS A 19 -8.92 12.56 1.52
C LYS A 19 -7.87 11.62 0.93
N LEU A 20 -6.63 11.73 1.39
CA LEU A 20 -5.52 10.90 0.95
C LEU A 20 -5.79 9.42 1.20
N VAL A 21 -6.15 9.05 2.43
CA VAL A 21 -6.39 7.63 2.76
C VAL A 21 -7.64 7.07 2.07
N GLU A 22 -8.68 7.88 1.88
CA GLU A 22 -9.86 7.46 1.13
C GLU A 22 -9.51 7.12 -0.32
N ARG A 23 -8.73 7.96 -0.97
CA ARG A 23 -8.29 7.74 -2.35
C ARG A 23 -7.36 6.53 -2.49
N ILE A 24 -6.43 6.37 -1.56
CA ILE A 24 -5.53 5.19 -1.53
C ILE A 24 -6.36 3.93 -1.28
N TYR A 25 -7.29 3.98 -0.34
CA TYR A 25 -8.18 2.85 -0.06
C TYR A 25 -8.96 2.42 -1.31
N ASP A 26 -9.53 3.38 -2.03
CA ASP A 26 -10.30 3.08 -3.25
C ASP A 26 -9.44 2.37 -4.30
N ALA A 27 -8.20 2.84 -4.49
CA ALA A 27 -7.28 2.21 -5.44
C ALA A 27 -6.89 0.80 -5.01
N LEU A 28 -6.64 0.59 -3.71
CA LEU A 28 -6.31 -0.73 -3.17
C LEU A 28 -7.51 -1.68 -3.23
N HIS A 29 -8.69 -1.22 -2.85
CA HIS A 29 -9.88 -2.07 -2.81
C HIS A 29 -10.33 -2.52 -4.20
N GLU A 30 -10.13 -1.70 -5.22
CA GLU A 30 -10.42 -2.10 -6.59
C GLU A 30 -9.55 -3.27 -7.04
N ALA A 31 -8.27 -3.26 -6.67
CA ALA A 31 -7.33 -4.33 -7.01
C ALA A 31 -7.47 -5.55 -6.09
N TYR A 32 -7.84 -5.33 -4.84
CA TYR A 32 -7.94 -6.36 -3.79
C TYR A 32 -9.33 -6.33 -3.13
N PRO A 33 -10.39 -6.76 -3.85
CA PRO A 33 -11.77 -6.67 -3.35
C PRO A 33 -12.13 -7.83 -2.42
N PHE A 34 -11.35 -8.01 -1.37
CA PHE A 34 -11.57 -9.06 -0.37
C PHE A 34 -12.18 -8.49 0.91
N PRO A 35 -12.85 -9.33 1.72
CA PRO A 35 -13.41 -8.88 3.00
C PRO A 35 -12.34 -8.77 4.09
N ASP A 36 -11.14 -8.39 3.72
CA ASP A 36 -10.01 -8.20 4.62
C ASP A 36 -9.93 -6.75 5.09
N ASP A 37 -9.32 -6.53 6.24
CA ASP A 37 -8.96 -5.20 6.67
C ASP A 37 -7.96 -4.58 5.70
N VAL A 38 -8.16 -3.32 5.38
CA VAL A 38 -7.15 -2.50 4.70
C VAL A 38 -6.65 -1.48 5.71
N ARG A 39 -5.39 -1.59 6.06
CA ARG A 39 -4.76 -0.68 7.03
C ARG A 39 -3.70 0.15 6.35
N ILE A 40 -3.79 1.46 6.56
CA ILE A 40 -2.82 2.41 6.00
C ILE A 40 -2.23 3.18 7.17
N PHE A 41 -0.94 3.02 7.38
CA PHE A 41 -0.19 3.75 8.41
C PHE A 41 0.55 4.90 7.76
N ILE A 42 0.39 6.10 8.30
CA ILE A 42 1.14 7.27 7.85
C ILE A 42 2.23 7.54 8.87
N ARG A 43 3.48 7.55 8.40
CA ARG A 43 4.65 7.84 9.24
C ARG A 43 5.25 9.16 8.77
N GLU A 44 5.33 10.11 9.67
CA GLU A 44 5.85 11.45 9.37
C GLU A 44 7.29 11.59 9.87
N TRP A 45 8.16 12.10 9.00
CA TRP A 45 9.59 12.15 9.27
C TRP A 45 10.11 13.58 9.24
N PRO A 46 10.91 14.00 10.24
CA PRO A 46 11.65 15.24 10.17
C PRO A 46 12.78 15.10 9.13
N SER A 47 13.10 16.18 8.44
CA SER A 47 14.12 16.15 7.38
C SER A 47 15.51 15.71 7.88
N GLU A 48 15.83 16.05 9.12
CA GLU A 48 17.12 15.67 9.74
C GLU A 48 17.26 14.16 9.99
N SER A 49 16.18 13.39 9.85
CA SER A 49 16.20 11.93 10.00
C SER A 49 16.19 11.19 8.66
N VAL A 50 16.22 11.91 7.55
CA VAL A 50 16.15 11.31 6.21
C VAL A 50 17.31 11.79 5.36
N SER A 51 17.98 10.83 4.74
CA SER A 51 19.07 11.10 3.78
C SER A 51 18.55 10.93 2.37
N GLN A 52 18.86 11.88 1.50
CA GLN A 52 18.61 11.78 0.07
C GLN A 52 19.96 11.86 -0.65
N ASP A 53 20.34 10.77 -1.32
CA ASP A 53 21.62 10.65 -2.03
C ASP A 53 22.83 10.97 -1.15
N GLY A 54 22.79 10.52 0.10
CA GLY A 54 23.86 10.74 1.06
C GLY A 54 23.84 12.09 1.77
N GLN A 55 22.84 12.94 1.48
CA GLN A 55 22.68 14.25 2.11
C GLN A 55 21.62 14.18 3.18
N LEU A 56 22.01 14.22 4.43
CA LEU A 56 21.08 14.20 5.57
C LEU A 56 20.47 15.58 5.76
N GLY A 57 19.15 15.65 5.83
CA GLY A 57 18.43 16.90 6.11
C GLY A 57 18.44 17.92 4.98
N GLY A 58 18.90 17.54 3.78
CA GLY A 58 19.04 18.47 2.66
C GLY A 58 17.71 18.91 2.04
N GLU A 59 16.67 18.10 2.21
CA GLU A 59 15.34 18.39 1.67
C GLU A 59 14.28 17.64 2.48
N PRO A 60 12.99 17.99 2.30
CA PRO A 60 11.90 17.20 2.90
C PRO A 60 11.95 15.74 2.45
N ALA A 61 11.53 14.82 3.33
CA ALA A 61 11.45 13.41 3.00
C ALA A 61 10.55 13.21 1.78
N ARG A 62 11.09 12.61 0.72
CA ARG A 62 10.27 12.24 -0.44
C ARG A 62 9.36 11.08 -0.06
N PRO A 63 8.07 11.12 -0.42
CA PRO A 63 7.15 10.06 -0.03
C PRO A 63 7.57 8.70 -0.59
N VAL A 64 7.40 7.67 0.24
CA VAL A 64 7.57 6.27 -0.15
C VAL A 64 6.36 5.50 0.37
N PHE A 65 5.83 4.60 -0.45
CA PHE A 65 4.70 3.77 -0.08
C PHE A 65 5.08 2.30 -0.21
N MET A 66 4.92 1.56 0.87
CA MET A 66 5.15 0.11 0.88
C MET A 66 3.83 -0.60 1.15
N ILE A 67 3.45 -1.53 0.28
CA ILE A 67 2.24 -2.32 0.45
C ILE A 67 2.53 -3.81 0.52
N HIS A 68 1.83 -4.45 1.43
CA HIS A 68 1.84 -5.90 1.64
C HIS A 68 0.47 -6.42 1.22
N VAL A 69 0.44 -7.26 0.19
CA VAL A 69 -0.80 -7.65 -0.50
C VAL A 69 -0.81 -9.14 -0.81
N PRO A 70 -1.99 -9.75 -1.00
CA PRO A 70 -2.05 -11.11 -1.50
C PRO A 70 -1.58 -11.16 -2.96
N GLN A 71 -0.95 -12.27 -3.32
CA GLN A 71 -0.51 -12.49 -4.70
C GLN A 71 -1.71 -12.77 -5.61
N GLY A 72 -1.54 -12.56 -6.90
CA GLY A 72 -2.50 -12.97 -7.92
C GLY A 72 -3.13 -11.85 -8.73
N VAL A 73 -2.94 -10.58 -8.31
CA VAL A 73 -3.50 -9.46 -9.07
C VAL A 73 -2.80 -9.31 -10.43
N SER A 74 -3.56 -8.97 -11.46
CA SER A 74 -3.04 -8.81 -12.81
C SER A 74 -2.12 -7.59 -12.93
N LEU A 75 -1.25 -7.62 -13.94
CA LEU A 75 -0.36 -6.49 -14.22
C LEU A 75 -1.14 -5.22 -14.56
N ASP A 76 -2.26 -5.33 -15.29
CA ASP A 76 -3.07 -4.16 -15.61
C ASP A 76 -3.74 -3.57 -14.38
N ALA A 77 -4.22 -4.41 -13.46
CA ALA A 77 -4.75 -3.94 -12.17
C ALA A 77 -3.68 -3.25 -11.33
N LYS A 78 -2.45 -3.78 -11.33
CA LYS A 78 -1.30 -3.13 -10.68
C LYS A 78 -1.03 -1.74 -11.29
N ARG A 79 -1.01 -1.64 -12.61
CA ARG A 79 -0.80 -0.36 -13.30
C ARG A 79 -1.84 0.69 -12.90
N LYS A 80 -3.10 0.29 -12.87
CA LYS A 80 -4.19 1.19 -12.49
C LYS A 80 -4.08 1.63 -11.04
N MET A 81 -3.83 0.68 -10.16
CA MET A 81 -3.64 0.94 -8.73
C MET A 81 -2.48 1.92 -8.48
N MET A 82 -1.33 1.69 -9.12
CA MET A 82 -0.16 2.56 -8.96
C MET A 82 -0.44 3.99 -9.40
N LYS A 83 -1.16 4.17 -10.51
CA LYS A 83 -1.55 5.50 -10.97
C LYS A 83 -2.49 6.21 -10.00
N GLY A 84 -3.45 5.48 -9.44
CA GLY A 84 -4.37 6.03 -8.46
C GLY A 84 -3.68 6.44 -7.16
N ILE A 85 -2.78 5.61 -6.67
CA ILE A 85 -1.98 5.90 -5.47
C ILE A 85 -1.08 7.13 -5.72
N ASN A 86 -0.41 7.16 -6.87
CA ASN A 86 0.46 8.29 -7.22
C ASN A 86 -0.30 9.60 -7.27
N ALA A 87 -1.47 9.62 -7.91
CA ALA A 87 -2.30 10.82 -8.00
C ALA A 87 -2.73 11.31 -6.62
N ALA A 88 -3.15 10.40 -5.75
CA ALA A 88 -3.56 10.73 -4.39
C ALA A 88 -2.43 11.36 -3.58
N VAL A 89 -1.25 10.77 -3.64
CA VAL A 89 -0.08 11.26 -2.89
C VAL A 89 0.43 12.57 -3.47
N ALA A 90 0.49 12.70 -4.79
CA ALA A 90 0.98 13.93 -5.44
C ALA A 90 0.15 15.16 -5.10
N ASP A 91 -1.16 15.00 -4.92
CA ASP A 91 -2.04 16.10 -4.57
C ASP A 91 -1.78 16.66 -3.16
N GLU A 92 -1.40 15.79 -2.22
CA GLU A 92 -1.19 16.19 -0.82
C GLU A 92 0.29 16.42 -0.49
N TYR A 93 1.19 15.69 -1.16
CA TYR A 93 2.64 15.78 -0.99
C TYR A 93 3.30 15.94 -2.36
N PRO A 94 3.31 17.16 -2.94
CA PRO A 94 3.80 17.40 -4.30
C PRO A 94 5.32 17.40 -4.36
N LEU A 95 5.94 16.29 -4.02
CA LEU A 95 7.38 16.10 -4.02
C LEU A 95 7.79 15.11 -5.11
N PRO A 96 9.02 15.23 -5.64
CA PRO A 96 9.45 14.40 -6.77
C PRO A 96 9.74 12.96 -6.38
N LYS A 97 9.69 12.09 -7.38
CA LYS A 97 10.17 10.70 -7.31
C LYS A 97 9.50 9.87 -6.22
N PHE A 98 8.17 9.95 -6.14
CA PHE A 98 7.39 9.09 -5.26
C PHE A 98 7.54 7.62 -5.70
N MET A 99 7.98 6.76 -4.78
CA MET A 99 8.20 5.35 -5.06
C MET A 99 7.18 4.49 -4.31
N VAL A 100 6.69 3.45 -5.00
CA VAL A 100 5.79 2.45 -4.41
C VAL A 100 6.45 1.08 -4.54
N PHE A 101 6.52 0.35 -3.44
CA PHE A 101 7.00 -1.03 -3.41
C PHE A 101 5.88 -1.96 -3.00
N MET A 102 5.77 -3.10 -3.68
CA MET A 102 4.81 -4.14 -3.36
C MET A 102 5.52 -5.40 -2.88
N HIS A 103 5.01 -5.96 -1.78
CA HIS A 103 5.35 -7.33 -1.36
C HIS A 103 4.09 -8.19 -1.51
N GLU A 104 4.18 -9.22 -2.32
CA GLU A 104 3.08 -10.14 -2.56
C GLU A 104 3.28 -11.41 -1.74
N TYR A 105 2.20 -11.89 -1.09
CA TYR A 105 2.24 -13.02 -0.17
C TYR A 105 1.27 -14.10 -0.58
N PRO A 106 1.68 -15.39 -0.54
CA PRO A 106 0.73 -16.48 -0.50
C PRO A 106 -0.01 -16.49 0.85
N LEU A 107 -1.19 -17.10 0.89
CA LEU A 107 -2.04 -17.06 2.08
C LEU A 107 -1.45 -17.79 3.30
N ASP A 108 -0.49 -18.69 3.09
CA ASP A 108 0.20 -19.40 4.18
C ASP A 108 1.28 -18.58 4.89
N LEU A 109 1.49 -17.35 4.45
CA LEU A 109 2.42 -16.40 5.09
C LEU A 109 1.70 -15.27 5.81
N VAL A 110 0.37 -15.33 5.91
CA VAL A 110 -0.43 -14.30 6.56
C VAL A 110 -1.36 -14.94 7.59
N ALA A 111 -1.38 -14.39 8.79
CA ALA A 111 -2.27 -14.87 9.85
C ALA A 111 -3.15 -13.72 10.35
N LEU A 112 -4.41 -14.03 10.63
CA LEU A 112 -5.37 -13.14 11.29
C LEU A 112 -5.79 -13.79 12.60
N ASP A 113 -5.62 -13.09 13.70
CA ASP A 113 -5.92 -13.59 15.04
C ASP A 113 -5.31 -14.98 15.33
N GLY A 114 -4.07 -15.19 14.85
CA GLY A 114 -3.34 -16.42 15.06
C GLY A 114 -3.66 -17.55 14.09
N ASN A 115 -4.58 -17.36 13.15
CA ASN A 115 -4.97 -18.37 12.17
C ASN A 115 -4.48 -17.99 10.79
N LEU A 116 -3.80 -18.92 10.10
CA LEU A 116 -3.33 -18.67 8.74
C LEU A 116 -4.52 -18.45 7.79
N HIS A 117 -4.37 -17.49 6.87
CA HIS A 117 -5.38 -17.27 5.82
C HIS A 117 -5.58 -18.51 4.95
N SER A 118 -4.53 -19.33 4.74
CA SER A 118 -4.61 -20.57 3.99
C SER A 118 -5.49 -21.63 4.67
N ASP A 119 -5.69 -21.54 5.99
CA ASP A 119 -6.58 -22.42 6.75
C ASP A 119 -8.03 -21.91 6.80
N ASN A 120 -8.28 -20.72 6.31
CA ASN A 120 -9.62 -20.14 6.25
C ASN A 120 -10.23 -20.40 4.88
N ARG A 121 -11.12 -21.42 4.83
CA ARG A 121 -11.74 -21.84 3.57
C ARG A 121 -12.46 -20.71 2.85
N ALA A 122 -13.23 -19.92 3.57
CA ALA A 122 -13.97 -18.81 2.97
C ALA A 122 -13.03 -17.78 2.34
N ARG A 123 -11.90 -17.51 2.98
CA ARG A 123 -10.89 -16.59 2.46
C ARG A 123 -10.19 -17.15 1.22
N VAL A 124 -9.82 -18.42 1.25
CA VAL A 124 -9.21 -19.10 0.10
C VAL A 124 -10.16 -19.09 -1.10
N GLU A 125 -11.43 -19.44 -0.89
CA GLU A 125 -12.44 -19.44 -1.95
C GLU A 125 -12.69 -18.03 -2.51
N ALA A 126 -12.73 -17.02 -1.66
CA ALA A 126 -12.90 -15.64 -2.09
C ALA A 126 -11.77 -15.19 -3.02
N GLN A 127 -10.53 -15.53 -2.68
CA GLN A 127 -9.37 -15.16 -3.51
C GLN A 127 -9.35 -15.94 -4.82
N ALA A 128 -9.63 -17.23 -4.79
CA ALA A 128 -9.69 -18.05 -6.00
C ALA A 128 -10.79 -17.57 -6.97
N LYS A 129 -11.89 -17.07 -6.45
CA LYS A 129 -12.97 -16.51 -7.25
C LYS A 129 -12.57 -15.23 -7.98
N VAL A 130 -11.78 -14.39 -7.33
CA VAL A 130 -11.30 -13.13 -7.90
C VAL A 130 -10.10 -13.36 -8.83
N TYR A 131 -9.21 -14.30 -8.48
CA TYR A 131 -8.02 -14.62 -9.26
C TYR A 131 -8.00 -16.10 -9.68
N PRO A 132 -8.89 -16.52 -10.59
CA PRO A 132 -9.12 -17.94 -10.86
C PRO A 132 -7.95 -18.67 -11.50
N GLY A 133 -6.98 -17.99 -12.07
CA GLY A 133 -5.80 -18.60 -12.72
C GLY A 133 -4.59 -18.78 -11.81
N VAL A 134 -4.67 -18.38 -10.54
CA VAL A 134 -3.51 -18.39 -9.64
C VAL A 134 -3.56 -19.62 -8.73
N LYS A 135 -2.52 -20.44 -8.80
CA LYS A 135 -2.36 -21.62 -7.93
C LYS A 135 -1.80 -21.21 -6.58
N GLY A 136 -2.21 -21.92 -5.54
CA GLY A 136 -1.67 -21.74 -4.19
C GLY A 136 -2.19 -20.52 -3.45
N VAL A 137 -3.27 -19.94 -3.89
CA VAL A 137 -3.90 -18.83 -3.18
C VAL A 137 -4.87 -19.30 -2.10
#